data_150c37daee3e2a74e279461a0ee9e834
#
_entry.id   150c37daee3e2a74e279461a0ee9e834
#
_cell.length_a   1.000
_cell.length_b   1.000
_cell.length_c   1.000
_cell.angle_alpha   90.00
_cell.angle_beta   90.00
_cell.angle_gamma   90.00
#
_symmetry.space_group_name_H-M   'P 1'
#
loop_
_entity.id
_entity.type
_entity.pdbx_description
1 polymer ?
#
loop_
_entity_poly.entity_id
_entity_poly.type
_entity_poly.pdbx_seq_one_letter_code
_entity_poly.pdbx_strand_id
1 'polypeptide(L)'
;MRNAVPPIRENEATLKERLQREPDGQRKPRIQMLYLLVTRQARDRQDVARLLGVHRNTIGRWLARYATGGLDALLATYIPPGKPVSLAPEVLASLEHALPRPEGFASYEALRQWVRQTHGVEVTDKTLYTLVRVRFKAKLKVARPSHTKQP
;
A
#
# COMPACT_ATOMS: atom_id res chain seq x y z
N MET A 1 -22.54 5.98 28.72
CA MET A 1 -21.12 5.96 29.15
C MET A 1 -20.36 7.05 28.42
N ARG A 2 -19.83 7.98 29.15
CA ARG A 2 -18.90 8.97 28.55
C ARG A 2 -17.66 8.22 28.10
N ASN A 3 -17.42 8.24 26.81
CA ASN A 3 -16.19 7.68 26.20
C ASN A 3 -15.00 8.52 26.65
N ALA A 4 -14.45 8.21 27.81
CA ALA A 4 -13.32 8.91 28.38
C ALA A 4 -12.12 8.83 27.45
N VAL A 5 -11.38 9.93 27.34
CA VAL A 5 -10.10 9.96 26.65
C VAL A 5 -9.11 9.12 27.48
N PRO A 6 -8.44 8.12 26.88
CA PRO A 6 -7.45 7.34 27.60
C PRO A 6 -6.26 8.21 28.01
N PRO A 7 -5.54 7.84 29.08
CA PRO A 7 -4.35 8.57 29.47
C PRO A 7 -3.29 8.49 28.36
N ILE A 8 -2.77 9.65 27.97
CA ILE A 8 -1.74 9.76 26.93
C ILE A 8 -0.37 9.70 27.61
N ARG A 9 0.47 8.78 27.16
CA ARG A 9 1.80 8.51 27.74
C ARG A 9 2.89 9.42 27.21
N GLU A 10 2.76 9.86 25.96
CA GLU A 10 3.71 10.71 25.28
C GLU A 10 3.57 12.16 25.75
N ASN A 11 4.71 12.86 25.88
CA ASN A 11 4.73 14.28 26.19
C ASN A 11 4.55 15.13 24.92
N GLU A 12 4.27 16.42 25.12
CA GLU A 12 4.09 17.39 24.05
C GLU A 12 5.29 17.46 23.09
N ALA A 13 6.51 17.48 23.62
CA ALA A 13 7.72 17.60 22.81
C ALA A 13 7.91 16.39 21.87
N THR A 14 7.68 15.20 22.39
CA THR A 14 7.76 13.95 21.61
C THR A 14 6.72 13.92 20.48
N LEU A 15 5.48 14.30 20.80
CA LEU A 15 4.40 14.33 19.80
C LEU A 15 4.64 15.41 18.74
N LYS A 16 5.14 16.57 19.13
CA LYS A 16 5.49 17.65 18.21
C LYS A 16 6.60 17.21 17.24
N GLU A 17 7.65 16.60 17.74
CA GLU A 17 8.74 16.06 16.92
C GLU A 17 8.25 15.01 15.95
N ARG A 18 7.45 14.05 16.42
CA ARG A 18 6.83 13.01 15.57
C ARG A 18 5.95 13.63 14.50
N LEU A 19 5.15 14.60 14.85
CA LEU A 19 4.25 15.30 13.91
C LEU A 19 5.02 16.00 12.79
N GLN A 20 6.15 16.61 13.11
CA GLN A 20 7.00 17.29 12.13
C GLN A 20 7.70 16.30 11.18
N ARG A 21 8.08 15.14 11.68
CA ARG A 21 8.81 14.12 10.91
C ARG A 21 7.92 13.15 10.17
N GLU A 22 6.63 13.07 10.47
CA GLU A 22 5.72 12.11 9.85
C GLU A 22 5.35 12.51 8.42
N PRO A 23 5.79 11.78 7.40
CA PRO A 23 5.44 12.07 6.01
C PRO A 23 4.08 11.50 5.60
N ASP A 24 3.56 10.51 6.32
CA ASP A 24 2.33 9.82 5.96
C ASP A 24 1.11 10.64 6.35
N GLY A 25 0.34 11.05 5.33
CA GLY A 25 -0.89 11.82 5.51
C GLY A 25 -1.99 11.09 6.27
N GLN A 26 -1.94 9.77 6.41
CA GLN A 26 -2.90 9.00 7.21
C GLN A 26 -2.48 8.90 8.69
N ARG A 27 -1.20 8.91 8.96
CA ARG A 27 -0.65 8.84 10.31
C ARG A 27 -0.62 10.20 10.99
N LYS A 28 -0.32 11.24 10.24
CA LYS A 28 -0.20 12.60 10.74
C LYS A 28 -1.41 13.08 11.54
N PRO A 29 -2.66 12.95 11.06
CA PRO A 29 -3.83 13.35 11.86
C PRO A 29 -3.98 12.58 13.16
N ARG A 30 -3.54 11.33 13.22
CA ARG A 30 -3.61 10.51 14.43
C ARG A 30 -2.63 11.02 15.50
N ILE A 31 -1.44 11.42 15.11
CA ILE A 31 -0.47 12.06 16.01
C ILE A 31 -0.99 13.43 16.44
N GLN A 32 -1.57 14.18 15.52
CA GLN A 32 -2.14 15.49 15.81
C GLN A 32 -3.29 15.42 16.81
N MET A 33 -4.11 14.37 16.76
CA MET A 33 -5.14 14.09 17.75
C MET A 33 -4.55 14.03 19.17
N LEU A 34 -3.50 13.24 19.37
CA LEU A 34 -2.83 13.10 20.66
C LEU A 34 -2.21 14.43 21.11
N TYR A 35 -1.57 15.15 20.18
CA TYR A 35 -0.98 16.45 20.44
C TYR A 35 -2.00 17.48 20.94
N LEU A 36 -3.16 17.57 20.27
CA LEU A 36 -4.24 18.47 20.66
C LEU A 36 -4.79 18.16 22.05
N LEU A 37 -4.88 16.86 22.40
CA LEU A 37 -5.34 16.44 23.71
C LEU A 37 -4.32 16.71 24.82
N VAL A 38 -3.04 16.45 24.57
CA VAL A 38 -1.96 16.70 25.55
C VAL A 38 -1.78 18.20 25.82
N THR A 39 -1.84 19.01 24.78
CA THR A 39 -1.71 20.49 24.90
C THR A 39 -2.98 21.17 25.36
N ARG A 40 -4.06 20.38 25.60
CA ARG A 40 -5.38 20.89 26.01
C ARG A 40 -6.01 21.87 25.04
N GLN A 41 -5.62 21.85 23.78
CA GLN A 41 -6.29 22.59 22.70
C GLN A 41 -7.64 21.94 22.35
N ALA A 42 -7.78 20.65 22.63
CA ALA A 42 -9.03 19.91 22.56
C ALA A 42 -9.31 19.26 23.92
N ARG A 43 -10.55 19.30 24.38
CA ARG A 43 -10.97 18.75 25.68
C ARG A 43 -11.48 17.32 25.55
N ASP A 44 -12.16 17.04 24.46
CA ASP A 44 -12.83 15.78 24.20
C ASP A 44 -12.76 15.37 22.72
N ARG A 45 -13.37 14.21 22.43
CA ARG A 45 -13.41 13.67 21.06
C ARG A 45 -14.09 14.60 20.06
N GLN A 46 -15.08 15.34 20.50
CA GLN A 46 -15.86 16.22 19.64
C GLN A 46 -15.05 17.45 19.24
N ASP A 47 -14.28 17.98 20.18
CA ASP A 47 -13.36 19.09 19.90
C ASP A 47 -12.28 18.65 18.89
N VAL A 48 -11.68 17.49 19.10
CA VAL A 48 -10.67 16.94 18.17
C VAL A 48 -11.29 16.72 16.79
N ALA A 49 -12.47 16.13 16.73
CA ALA A 49 -13.16 15.88 15.46
C ALA A 49 -13.41 17.18 14.68
N ARG A 50 -13.81 18.21 15.38
CA ARG A 50 -14.02 19.56 14.80
C ARG A 50 -12.73 20.18 14.29
N LEU A 51 -11.66 20.11 15.07
CA LEU A 51 -10.37 20.69 14.71
C LEU A 51 -9.70 19.95 13.55
N LEU A 52 -9.81 18.63 13.50
CA LEU A 52 -9.22 17.81 12.44
C LEU A 52 -10.12 17.64 11.21
N GLY A 53 -11.39 18.04 11.29
CA GLY A 53 -12.34 17.89 10.18
C GLY A 53 -12.73 16.43 9.91
N VAL A 54 -12.71 15.57 10.93
CA VAL A 54 -13.09 14.15 10.84
C VAL A 54 -14.28 13.83 11.73
N HIS A 55 -14.96 12.72 11.44
CA HIS A 55 -16.10 12.32 12.26
C HIS A 55 -15.66 11.83 13.66
N ARG A 56 -16.46 12.18 14.69
CA ARG A 56 -16.18 11.79 16.09
C ARG A 56 -15.96 10.28 16.30
N ASN A 57 -16.64 9.44 15.50
CA ASN A 57 -16.48 7.99 15.59
C ASN A 57 -15.08 7.54 15.09
N THR A 58 -14.49 8.26 14.14
CA THR A 58 -13.12 8.03 13.70
C THR A 58 -12.14 8.33 14.83
N ILE A 59 -12.33 9.44 15.52
CA ILE A 59 -11.54 9.77 16.72
C ILE A 59 -11.70 8.70 17.80
N GLY A 60 -12.93 8.24 18.04
CA GLY A 60 -13.20 7.16 18.98
C GLY A 60 -12.46 5.86 18.66
N ARG A 61 -12.41 5.47 17.39
CA ARG A 61 -11.66 4.29 16.94
C ARG A 61 -10.15 4.46 17.11
N TRP A 62 -9.63 5.63 16.82
CA TRP A 62 -8.20 5.92 17.01
C TRP A 62 -7.81 5.89 18.47
N LEU A 63 -8.61 6.48 19.35
CA LEU A 63 -8.38 6.45 20.80
C LEU A 63 -8.48 5.03 21.37
N ALA A 64 -9.40 4.21 20.87
CA ALA A 64 -9.49 2.80 21.27
C ALA A 64 -8.25 2.01 20.85
N ARG A 65 -7.72 2.23 19.65
CA ARG A 65 -6.45 1.62 19.22
C ARG A 65 -5.28 2.06 20.07
N TYR A 66 -5.23 3.34 20.41
CA TYR A 66 -4.20 3.88 21.27
C TYR A 66 -4.28 3.29 22.69
N ALA A 67 -5.47 3.17 23.24
CA ALA A 67 -5.69 2.57 24.56
C ALA A 67 -5.26 1.09 24.61
N THR A 68 -5.43 0.35 23.53
CA THR A 68 -5.10 -1.07 23.44
C THR A 68 -3.61 -1.32 23.27
N GLY A 69 -2.93 -0.60 22.41
CA GLY A 69 -1.54 -0.89 22.05
C GLY A 69 -0.61 0.33 21.93
N GLY A 70 -1.03 1.49 22.43
CA GLY A 70 -0.21 2.71 22.42
C GLY A 70 -0.03 3.33 21.04
N LEU A 71 1.02 4.12 20.88
CA LEU A 71 1.30 4.87 19.66
C LEU A 71 1.55 3.95 18.46
N ASP A 72 2.22 2.84 18.65
CA ASP A 72 2.51 1.89 17.58
C ASP A 72 1.21 1.29 17.00
N ALA A 73 0.28 0.89 17.85
CA ALA A 73 -1.03 0.39 17.42
C ALA A 73 -1.87 1.47 16.74
N LEU A 74 -1.80 2.72 17.21
CA LEU A 74 -2.48 3.84 16.62
C LEU A 74 -1.96 4.14 15.20
N LEU A 75 -0.65 4.08 15.00
CA LEU A 75 0.00 4.39 13.73
C LEU A 75 0.05 3.20 12.76
N ALA A 76 -0.28 2.00 13.23
CA ALA A 76 -0.37 0.84 12.35
C ALA A 76 -1.42 1.09 11.26
N THR A 77 -0.96 1.10 10.02
CA THR A 77 -1.83 1.19 8.84
C THR A 77 -2.02 -0.20 8.26
N TYR A 78 -3.26 -0.65 8.23
CA TYR A 78 -3.60 -1.86 7.51
C TYR A 78 -3.72 -1.50 6.02
N ILE A 79 -2.81 -2.00 5.24
CA ILE A 79 -2.95 -1.99 3.79
C ILE A 79 -3.59 -3.33 3.43
N PRO A 80 -4.88 -3.33 3.05
CA PRO A 80 -5.51 -4.58 2.64
C PRO A 80 -4.72 -5.18 1.49
N PRO A 81 -4.50 -6.50 1.48
CA PRO A 81 -3.91 -7.15 0.33
C PRO A 81 -4.77 -6.82 -0.88
N GLY A 82 -4.13 -6.35 -1.95
CA GLY A 82 -4.80 -6.08 -3.21
C GLY A 82 -5.56 -7.32 -3.71
N LYS A 83 -6.36 -7.12 -4.75
CA LYS A 83 -7.06 -8.25 -5.38
C LYS A 83 -6.06 -9.39 -5.64
N PRO A 84 -6.34 -10.61 -5.19
CA PRO A 84 -5.45 -11.73 -5.43
C PRO A 84 -5.24 -11.91 -6.93
N VAL A 85 -4.03 -12.26 -7.32
CA VAL A 85 -3.69 -12.52 -8.71
C VAL A 85 -4.56 -13.67 -9.20
N SER A 86 -5.27 -13.46 -10.30
CA SER A 86 -6.26 -14.42 -10.84
C SER A 86 -5.61 -15.68 -11.43
N LEU A 87 -4.29 -15.83 -11.31
CA LEU A 87 -3.55 -16.97 -11.85
C LEU A 87 -3.16 -17.95 -10.73
N ALA A 88 -3.26 -19.24 -11.03
CA ALA A 88 -2.83 -20.28 -10.13
C ALA A 88 -1.32 -20.15 -9.81
N PRO A 89 -0.86 -20.55 -8.61
CA PRO A 89 0.55 -20.50 -8.23
C PRO A 89 1.47 -21.23 -9.20
N GLU A 90 1.00 -22.32 -9.82
CA GLU A 90 1.73 -23.10 -10.82
C GLU A 90 2.03 -22.29 -12.08
N VAL A 91 1.06 -21.51 -12.55
CA VAL A 91 1.23 -20.62 -13.71
C VAL A 91 2.24 -19.52 -13.42
N LEU A 92 2.18 -18.96 -12.22
CA LEU A 92 3.15 -17.93 -11.77
C LEU A 92 4.56 -18.49 -11.69
N ALA A 93 4.75 -19.69 -11.15
CA ALA A 93 6.04 -20.35 -11.08
C ALA A 93 6.60 -20.64 -12.48
N SER A 94 5.76 -21.11 -13.40
CA SER A 94 6.14 -21.35 -14.79
C SER A 94 6.57 -20.09 -15.51
N LEU A 95 5.88 -18.96 -15.28
CA LEU A 95 6.24 -17.66 -15.83
C LEU A 95 7.58 -17.17 -15.27
N GLU A 96 7.81 -17.32 -13.98
CA GLU A 96 9.06 -16.95 -13.33
C GLU A 96 10.26 -17.71 -13.90
N HIS A 97 10.09 -18.98 -14.22
CA HIS A 97 11.10 -19.79 -14.87
C HIS A 97 11.28 -19.50 -16.36
N ALA A 98 10.22 -19.13 -17.07
CA ALA A 98 10.26 -18.91 -18.51
C ALA A 98 10.80 -17.52 -18.91
N LEU A 99 10.54 -16.50 -18.11
CA LEU A 99 10.92 -15.11 -18.42
C LEU A 99 12.43 -14.86 -18.53
N PRO A 100 13.30 -15.43 -17.66
CA PRO A 100 14.74 -15.19 -17.73
C PRO A 100 15.46 -16.02 -18.79
N ARG A 101 14.79 -16.90 -19.51
CA ARG A 101 15.42 -17.72 -20.57
C ARG A 101 15.97 -16.84 -21.69
N PRO A 102 17.13 -17.21 -22.27
CA PRO A 102 17.76 -16.42 -23.33
C PRO A 102 16.87 -16.29 -24.58
N GLU A 103 16.01 -17.25 -24.83
CA GLU A 103 15.06 -17.26 -25.93
C GLU A 103 13.93 -16.23 -25.71
N GLY A 104 13.52 -16.00 -24.45
CA GLY A 104 12.54 -15.00 -24.06
C GLY A 104 11.22 -15.03 -24.84
N PHE A 105 10.44 -13.98 -24.68
CA PHE A 105 9.21 -13.78 -25.43
C PHE A 105 9.30 -12.49 -26.24
N ALA A 106 8.98 -12.55 -27.54
CA ALA A 106 9.06 -11.41 -28.43
C ALA A 106 7.99 -10.34 -28.12
N SER A 107 6.86 -10.75 -27.57
CA SER A 107 5.74 -9.85 -27.26
C SER A 107 4.87 -10.40 -26.12
N TYR A 108 4.00 -9.56 -25.57
CA TYR A 108 3.00 -10.01 -24.59
C TYR A 108 1.97 -10.96 -25.21
N GLU A 109 1.71 -10.82 -26.50
CA GLU A 109 0.84 -11.77 -27.23
C GLU A 109 1.46 -13.16 -27.30
N ALA A 110 2.76 -13.25 -27.61
CA ALA A 110 3.49 -14.52 -27.60
C ALA A 110 3.48 -15.16 -26.20
N LEU A 111 3.65 -14.35 -25.15
CA LEU A 111 3.56 -14.79 -23.77
C LEU A 111 2.14 -15.29 -23.43
N ARG A 112 1.11 -14.60 -23.86
CA ARG A 112 -0.28 -14.99 -23.69
C ARG A 112 -0.58 -16.33 -24.37
N GLN A 113 -0.14 -16.50 -25.59
CA GLN A 113 -0.28 -17.75 -26.33
C GLN A 113 0.45 -18.91 -25.65
N TRP A 114 1.65 -18.67 -25.15
CA TRP A 114 2.41 -19.66 -24.40
C TRP A 114 1.68 -20.10 -23.13
N VAL A 115 1.14 -19.16 -22.36
CA VAL A 115 0.33 -19.46 -21.14
C VAL A 115 -0.90 -20.29 -21.50
N ARG A 116 -1.59 -19.92 -22.59
CA ARG A 116 -2.76 -20.65 -23.08
C ARG A 116 -2.41 -22.07 -23.50
N GLN A 117 -1.33 -22.25 -24.23
CA GLN A 117 -0.88 -23.57 -24.70
C GLN A 117 -0.36 -24.45 -23.57
N THR A 118 0.36 -23.88 -22.62
CA THR A 118 1.00 -24.63 -21.54
C THR A 118 0.04 -24.94 -20.39
N HIS A 119 -0.83 -24.02 -20.04
CA HIS A 119 -1.71 -24.11 -18.86
C HIS A 119 -3.20 -24.08 -19.20
N GLY A 120 -3.59 -23.85 -20.44
CA GLY A 120 -4.99 -23.74 -20.83
C GLY A 120 -5.74 -22.55 -20.25
N VAL A 121 -5.04 -21.53 -19.78
CA VAL A 121 -5.61 -20.34 -19.12
C VAL A 121 -5.61 -19.17 -20.08
N GLU A 122 -6.75 -18.49 -20.19
CA GLU A 122 -6.85 -17.24 -20.92
C GLU A 122 -6.53 -16.06 -20.00
N VAL A 123 -5.56 -15.26 -20.40
CA VAL A 123 -5.11 -14.06 -19.68
C VAL A 123 -5.09 -12.89 -20.64
N THR A 124 -5.45 -11.71 -20.14
CA THR A 124 -5.36 -10.47 -20.96
C THR A 124 -3.93 -9.95 -20.99
N ASP A 125 -3.57 -9.25 -22.08
CA ASP A 125 -2.26 -8.61 -22.21
C ASP A 125 -1.96 -7.65 -21.06
N LYS A 126 -2.98 -6.93 -20.60
CA LYS A 126 -2.87 -6.01 -19.45
C LYS A 126 -2.49 -6.75 -18.16
N THR A 127 -3.08 -7.91 -17.91
CA THR A 127 -2.75 -8.73 -16.74
C THR A 127 -1.32 -9.24 -16.80
N LEU A 128 -0.89 -9.74 -17.96
CA LEU A 128 0.49 -10.18 -18.19
C LEU A 128 1.48 -9.04 -18.08
N TYR A 129 1.18 -7.87 -18.65
CA TYR A 129 2.01 -6.68 -18.50
C TYR A 129 2.22 -6.31 -17.04
N THR A 130 1.15 -6.27 -16.26
CA THR A 130 1.21 -5.94 -14.84
C THR A 130 2.04 -6.98 -14.06
N LEU A 131 1.84 -8.27 -14.32
CA LEU A 131 2.62 -9.34 -13.70
C LEU A 131 4.11 -9.22 -14.00
N VAL A 132 4.46 -9.09 -15.27
CA VAL A 132 5.86 -9.01 -15.71
C VAL A 132 6.54 -7.77 -15.15
N ARG A 133 5.91 -6.61 -15.25
CA ARG A 133 6.51 -5.34 -14.84
C ARG A 133 6.51 -5.11 -13.34
N VAL A 134 5.41 -5.42 -12.67
CA VAL A 134 5.23 -5.08 -11.25
C VAL A 134 5.68 -6.24 -10.35
N ARG A 135 5.21 -7.44 -10.62
CA ARG A 135 5.52 -8.61 -9.78
C ARG A 135 6.91 -9.17 -10.02
N PHE A 136 7.25 -9.44 -11.28
CA PHE A 136 8.55 -10.02 -11.63
C PHE A 136 9.63 -8.97 -11.90
N LYS A 137 9.27 -7.69 -11.98
CA LYS A 137 10.17 -6.56 -12.29
C LYS A 137 11.03 -6.80 -13.53
N ALA A 138 10.49 -7.54 -14.49
CA ALA A 138 11.13 -7.92 -15.73
C ALA A 138 10.66 -7.04 -16.90
N LYS A 139 11.43 -7.04 -17.97
CA LYS A 139 11.07 -6.42 -19.25
C LYS A 139 11.19 -7.48 -20.33
N LEU A 140 10.18 -7.59 -21.20
CA LEU A 140 10.32 -8.41 -22.38
C LEU A 140 11.36 -7.75 -23.30
N LYS A 141 12.32 -8.55 -23.77
CA LYS A 141 13.28 -8.10 -24.78
C LYS A 141 12.60 -8.10 -26.15
N VAL A 142 12.07 -6.96 -26.53
CA VAL A 142 11.62 -6.74 -27.91
C VAL A 142 12.83 -6.35 -28.72
N ALA A 143 13.15 -7.13 -29.74
CA ALA A 143 14.15 -6.75 -30.73
C ALA A 143 13.70 -5.45 -31.41
N ARG A 144 14.41 -4.35 -31.17
CA ARG A 144 14.20 -3.13 -31.93
C ARG A 144 14.75 -3.36 -33.33
N PRO A 145 13.97 -3.08 -34.39
CA PRO A 145 14.52 -3.07 -35.72
C PRO A 145 15.68 -2.05 -35.74
N SER A 146 16.88 -2.52 -36.05
CA SER A 146 18.00 -1.63 -36.30
C SER A 146 17.71 -0.84 -37.56
N HIS A 147 17.53 0.47 -37.44
CA HIS A 147 17.59 1.35 -38.58
C HIS A 147 19.02 1.35 -39.08
N THR A 148 19.28 0.52 -40.06
CA THR A 148 20.46 0.72 -40.93
C THR A 148 20.18 1.99 -41.71
N LYS A 149 20.80 3.10 -41.34
CA LYS A 149 20.95 4.23 -42.23
C LYS A 149 21.74 3.70 -43.43
N GLN A 150 21.07 3.42 -44.52
CA GLN A 150 21.74 3.29 -45.79
C GLN A 150 22.35 4.64 -46.16
N PRO A 151 23.61 4.67 -46.62
CA PRO A 151 24.21 5.90 -47.11
C PRO A 151 23.55 6.38 -48.36
#